data_8be7baf171f5e70b156b2de114942d6a
#
_entry.id   8be7baf171f5e70b156b2de114942d6a
#
_cell.length_a   1.000
_cell.length_b   1.000
_cell.length_c   1.000
_cell.angle_alpha   90.00
_cell.angle_beta   90.00
_cell.angle_gamma   90.00
#
_symmetry.space_group_name_H-M   'P 1'
#
loop_
_entity.id
_entity.type
_entity.pdbx_description
1 polymer ?
#
loop_
_entity_poly.entity_id
_entity_poly.type
_entity_poly.pdbx_seq_one_letter_code
_entity_poly.pdbx_strand_id
1 'polypeptide(L)'
;MYVAPKVKPLCPPEKAPRFENVTYAEVILDNGQPYTLKMDIYQSLNQTEPGPCIIYIFGGGWSWGEYKQVTQKAVYCRDLVRLIEEGYTIVCPDYRLIHQSIFPACIHDVKGCVRFLKANYKKYNIDPDRIGALGNSAGGHLAAMLSIGGNQPEIEGDVGGNLEYDSTIKAASIFYAPSDLCYDVVAKADAMDGQVKDLTGTEVDNLSNGNADSIPALAVGYVGPGRNIKSLADLIKRKDTTSPDWKYVELLKKCSPITYVREDCVPVCLLHGGHDPLVDPEHTELLYHALLGVGADVTMICCSYGGHGPSLGERVDQFAYQFLKDRL
;
A
#
# COMPACT_ATOMS: atom_id res chain seq x y z
N MET A 1 -11.06 -27.15 -3.97
CA MET A 1 -9.73 -26.78 -4.51
C MET A 1 -9.98 -25.74 -5.60
N TYR A 2 -9.72 -24.44 -5.31
CA TYR A 2 -9.90 -23.37 -6.28
C TYR A 2 -8.73 -23.40 -7.25
N VAL A 3 -8.99 -23.68 -8.52
CA VAL A 3 -8.01 -23.59 -9.58
C VAL A 3 -8.08 -22.16 -10.13
N ALA A 4 -7.09 -21.35 -9.81
CA ALA A 4 -6.99 -20.01 -10.35
C ALA A 4 -6.98 -20.08 -11.89
N PRO A 5 -7.78 -19.26 -12.59
CA PRO A 5 -7.76 -19.23 -14.04
C PRO A 5 -6.35 -18.88 -14.54
N LYS A 6 -5.87 -19.57 -15.59
CA LYS A 6 -4.62 -19.21 -16.28
C LYS A 6 -4.79 -17.81 -16.87
N VAL A 7 -4.19 -16.82 -16.22
CA VAL A 7 -4.25 -15.44 -16.66
C VAL A 7 -3.15 -15.22 -17.70
N LYS A 8 -3.51 -14.63 -18.85
CA LYS A 8 -2.51 -14.17 -19.82
C LYS A 8 -1.64 -13.08 -19.17
N PRO A 9 -0.33 -13.02 -19.44
CA PRO A 9 0.50 -11.89 -19.01
C PRO A 9 -0.15 -10.58 -19.44
N LEU A 10 -0.21 -9.59 -18.56
CA LEU A 10 -0.81 -8.27 -18.82
C LEU A 10 -0.11 -7.53 -19.95
N CYS A 11 1.18 -7.75 -20.11
CA CYS A 11 1.99 -7.17 -21.17
C CYS A 11 2.75 -8.26 -21.89
N PRO A 12 2.44 -8.57 -23.14
CA PRO A 12 3.31 -9.41 -23.94
C PRO A 12 4.69 -8.76 -24.00
N PRO A 13 5.77 -9.53 -23.76
CA PRO A 13 7.14 -9.01 -23.73
C PRO A 13 7.53 -8.20 -24.98
N GLU A 14 6.91 -8.48 -26.11
CA GLU A 14 7.16 -7.81 -27.39
C GLU A 14 6.48 -6.44 -27.55
N LYS A 15 5.56 -6.05 -26.66
CA LYS A 15 4.78 -4.79 -26.81
C LYS A 15 5.17 -3.66 -25.86
N ALA A 16 5.90 -3.95 -24.78
CA ALA A 16 6.35 -2.92 -23.86
C ALA A 16 7.78 -3.21 -23.39
N PRO A 17 8.74 -2.36 -23.75
CA PRO A 17 10.07 -2.44 -23.19
C PRO A 17 9.93 -2.26 -21.68
N ARG A 18 10.69 -3.05 -20.94
CA ARG A 18 10.73 -2.97 -19.49
C ARG A 18 12.16 -3.03 -19.00
N PHE A 19 12.36 -2.38 -17.88
CA PHE A 19 13.56 -2.57 -17.09
C PHE A 19 13.21 -3.54 -15.96
N GLU A 20 13.84 -4.69 -15.95
CA GLU A 20 13.59 -5.72 -14.96
C GLU A 20 14.58 -5.67 -13.81
N ASN A 21 14.12 -5.95 -12.60
CA ASN A 21 14.98 -6.11 -11.42
C ASN A 21 15.87 -4.88 -11.18
N VAL A 22 15.35 -3.68 -11.43
CA VAL A 22 16.06 -2.43 -11.17
C VAL A 22 16.25 -2.28 -9.67
N THR A 23 17.48 -2.32 -9.18
CA THR A 23 17.79 -2.02 -7.78
C THR A 23 17.60 -0.54 -7.51
N TYR A 24 16.77 -0.20 -6.52
CA TYR A 24 16.57 1.18 -6.11
C TYR A 24 17.10 1.47 -4.69
N ALA A 25 17.32 0.44 -3.87
CA ALA A 25 17.95 0.57 -2.57
C ALA A 25 18.56 -0.75 -2.09
N GLU A 26 19.58 -0.63 -1.22
CA GLU A 26 20.11 -1.71 -0.38
C GLU A 26 19.77 -1.36 1.07
N VAL A 27 19.22 -2.30 1.83
CA VAL A 27 18.78 -2.10 3.20
C VAL A 27 19.24 -3.23 4.11
N ILE A 28 19.18 -3.02 5.41
CA ILE A 28 19.39 -4.07 6.41
C ILE A 28 18.05 -4.40 7.04
N LEU A 29 17.71 -5.68 7.10
CA LEU A 29 16.51 -6.18 7.75
C LEU A 29 16.64 -6.15 9.26
N ASP A 30 15.54 -6.28 10.01
CA ASP A 30 15.55 -6.27 11.48
C ASP A 30 16.37 -7.43 12.08
N ASN A 31 16.58 -8.51 11.31
CA ASN A 31 17.45 -9.62 11.69
C ASN A 31 18.95 -9.39 11.35
N GLY A 32 19.31 -8.22 10.83
CA GLY A 32 20.68 -7.85 10.46
C GLY A 32 21.14 -8.33 9.08
N GLN A 33 20.29 -9.01 8.30
CA GLN A 33 20.65 -9.46 6.96
C GLN A 33 20.50 -8.35 5.92
N PRO A 34 21.40 -8.27 4.91
CA PRO A 34 21.24 -7.36 3.79
C PRO A 34 20.08 -7.79 2.89
N TYR A 35 19.35 -6.82 2.35
CA TYR A 35 18.27 -7.03 1.42
C TYR A 35 18.30 -5.99 0.30
N THR A 36 18.09 -6.44 -0.93
CA THR A 36 18.09 -5.58 -2.12
C THR A 36 16.66 -5.31 -2.54
N LEU A 37 16.24 -4.07 -2.42
CA LEU A 37 14.94 -3.59 -2.90
C LEU A 37 15.00 -3.34 -4.41
N LYS A 38 14.10 -3.97 -5.14
CA LYS A 38 14.03 -3.93 -6.60
C LYS A 38 12.67 -3.45 -7.09
N MET A 39 12.62 -3.08 -8.37
CA MET A 39 11.38 -2.76 -9.05
C MET A 39 11.44 -3.23 -10.51
N ASP A 40 10.29 -3.48 -11.10
CA ASP A 40 10.11 -3.61 -12.54
C ASP A 40 9.47 -2.34 -13.09
N ILE A 41 9.94 -1.88 -14.25
CA ILE A 41 9.45 -0.68 -14.93
C ILE A 41 8.94 -1.06 -16.32
N TYR A 42 7.70 -0.75 -16.61
CA TYR A 42 7.00 -1.04 -17.86
C TYR A 42 6.73 0.24 -18.62
N GLN A 43 7.12 0.30 -19.88
CA GLN A 43 6.98 1.48 -20.74
C GLN A 43 6.54 1.12 -22.15
N SER A 44 5.89 2.04 -22.84
CA SER A 44 5.58 1.92 -24.25
C SER A 44 6.84 2.06 -25.11
N LEU A 45 6.96 1.22 -26.15
CA LEU A 45 8.01 1.33 -27.18
C LEU A 45 7.97 2.67 -27.92
N ASN A 46 6.81 3.31 -27.98
CA ASN A 46 6.59 4.53 -28.74
C ASN A 46 6.74 5.80 -27.88
N GLN A 47 7.15 5.69 -26.63
CA GLN A 47 7.31 6.83 -25.74
C GLN A 47 8.63 7.58 -26.07
N THR A 48 8.51 8.68 -26.78
CA THR A 48 9.67 9.53 -27.21
C THR A 48 9.92 10.68 -26.24
N GLU A 49 8.89 11.11 -25.50
CA GLU A 49 8.98 12.20 -24.54
C GLU A 49 8.75 11.70 -23.11
N PRO A 50 9.25 12.39 -22.06
CA PRO A 50 8.97 12.06 -20.69
C PRO A 50 7.46 12.00 -20.42
N GLY A 51 6.99 10.84 -19.99
CA GLY A 51 5.58 10.57 -19.72
C GLY A 51 5.24 10.50 -18.24
N PRO A 52 3.94 10.52 -17.88
CA PRO A 52 3.50 10.33 -16.52
C PRO A 52 3.86 8.93 -16.02
N CYS A 53 4.01 8.81 -14.71
CA CYS A 53 4.36 7.56 -14.04
C CYS A 53 3.31 7.17 -13.00
N ILE A 54 2.92 5.92 -12.98
CA ILE A 54 2.05 5.35 -11.94
C ILE A 54 2.84 4.27 -11.20
N ILE A 55 3.01 4.46 -9.90
CA ILE A 55 3.61 3.46 -9.02
C ILE A 55 2.49 2.53 -8.57
N TYR A 56 2.52 1.28 -9.04
CA TYR A 56 1.61 0.23 -8.61
C TYR A 56 2.19 -0.51 -7.41
N ILE A 57 1.53 -0.42 -6.26
CA ILE A 57 1.95 -1.04 -5.01
C ILE A 57 1.09 -2.27 -4.73
N PHE A 58 1.73 -3.43 -4.65
CA PHE A 58 1.03 -4.69 -4.46
C PHE A 58 0.47 -4.84 -3.04
N GLY A 59 -0.65 -5.58 -2.92
CA GLY A 59 -1.26 -5.97 -1.65
C GLY A 59 -0.62 -7.21 -1.03
N GLY A 60 -1.28 -7.80 -0.02
CA GLY A 60 -0.84 -9.03 0.62
C GLY A 60 -0.61 -8.87 2.13
N GLY A 61 -1.36 -8.00 2.81
CA GLY A 61 -1.29 -7.81 4.27
C GLY A 61 0.10 -7.42 4.76
N TRP A 62 0.91 -6.77 3.94
CA TRP A 62 2.33 -6.47 4.19
C TRP A 62 3.19 -7.69 4.53
N SER A 63 2.68 -8.90 4.39
CA SER A 63 3.32 -10.14 4.80
C SER A 63 3.65 -11.10 3.66
N TRP A 64 3.06 -10.88 2.50
CA TRP A 64 3.35 -11.65 1.29
C TRP A 64 3.15 -10.81 0.02
N GLY A 65 3.75 -11.24 -1.07
CA GLY A 65 3.68 -10.56 -2.34
C GLY A 65 5.07 -10.23 -2.87
N GLU A 66 5.12 -9.75 -4.09
CA GLU A 66 6.34 -9.34 -4.76
C GLU A 66 6.06 -8.37 -5.91
N TYR A 67 7.04 -7.56 -6.27
CA TYR A 67 6.94 -6.57 -7.35
C TYR A 67 6.69 -7.16 -8.75
N LYS A 68 6.83 -8.48 -8.93
CA LYS A 68 6.55 -9.20 -10.18
C LYS A 68 5.08 -9.61 -10.36
N GLN A 69 4.21 -9.28 -9.43
CA GLN A 69 2.79 -9.68 -9.49
C GLN A 69 2.07 -9.16 -10.73
N VAL A 70 2.46 -8.00 -11.24
CA VAL A 70 1.85 -7.42 -12.45
C VAL A 70 2.01 -8.33 -13.66
N THR A 71 3.16 -9.00 -13.81
CA THR A 71 3.40 -9.91 -14.93
C THR A 71 2.92 -11.33 -14.71
N GLN A 72 2.94 -11.79 -13.46
CA GLN A 72 2.71 -13.21 -13.15
C GLN A 72 1.27 -13.54 -12.74
N LYS A 73 0.57 -12.59 -12.11
CA LYS A 73 -0.75 -12.85 -11.48
C LYS A 73 -1.79 -11.76 -11.75
N ALA A 74 -1.72 -11.11 -12.82
CA ALA A 74 -2.54 -10.00 -13.34
C ALA A 74 -4.05 -9.94 -13.02
N VAL A 75 -4.49 -10.55 -11.94
CA VAL A 75 -5.89 -10.56 -11.53
C VAL A 75 -6.36 -9.18 -11.06
N TYR A 76 -5.43 -8.35 -10.55
CA TYR A 76 -5.75 -7.07 -9.91
C TYR A 76 -5.50 -5.83 -10.79
N CYS A 77 -4.96 -6.01 -12.02
CA CYS A 77 -4.49 -4.88 -12.83
C CYS A 77 -4.87 -5.05 -14.30
N ARG A 78 -6.15 -5.25 -14.58
CA ARG A 78 -6.64 -5.66 -15.91
C ARG A 78 -6.28 -4.69 -17.06
N ASP A 79 -6.09 -3.41 -16.78
CA ASP A 79 -5.92 -2.39 -17.80
C ASP A 79 -4.61 -1.58 -17.71
N LEU A 80 -3.62 -2.00 -16.90
CA LEU A 80 -2.32 -1.32 -16.86
C LEU A 80 -1.61 -1.35 -18.22
N VAL A 81 -1.85 -2.39 -19.03
CA VAL A 81 -1.34 -2.45 -20.42
C VAL A 81 -1.85 -1.30 -21.25
N ARG A 82 -3.14 -0.96 -21.11
CA ARG A 82 -3.73 0.17 -21.84
C ARG A 82 -3.10 1.49 -21.45
N LEU A 83 -2.82 1.69 -20.16
CA LEU A 83 -2.10 2.89 -19.70
C LEU A 83 -0.69 2.96 -20.30
N ILE A 84 0.02 1.82 -20.41
CA ILE A 84 1.33 1.76 -21.07
C ILE A 84 1.20 2.14 -22.54
N GLU A 85 0.19 1.65 -23.25
CA GLU A 85 -0.09 1.99 -24.65
C GLU A 85 -0.43 3.48 -24.83
N GLU A 86 -1.04 4.10 -23.81
CA GLU A 86 -1.37 5.53 -23.76
C GLU A 86 -0.17 6.41 -23.31
N GLY A 87 1.02 5.82 -23.10
CA GLY A 87 2.25 6.56 -22.80
C GLY A 87 2.57 6.71 -21.32
N TYR A 88 1.88 5.98 -20.43
CA TYR A 88 2.21 5.96 -19.02
C TYR A 88 3.34 4.95 -18.72
N THR A 89 4.25 5.34 -17.84
CA THR A 89 5.19 4.40 -17.23
C THR A 89 4.56 3.79 -16.00
N ILE A 90 4.55 2.44 -15.92
CA ILE A 90 4.10 1.72 -14.73
C ILE A 90 5.32 1.19 -14.00
N VAL A 91 5.45 1.50 -12.71
CA VAL A 91 6.54 1.05 -11.84
C VAL A 91 5.97 0.18 -10.73
N CYS A 92 6.55 -0.99 -10.55
CA CYS A 92 6.13 -1.94 -9.50
C CYS A 92 7.30 -2.15 -8.54
N PRO A 93 7.35 -1.42 -7.42
CA PRO A 93 8.41 -1.57 -6.44
C PRO A 93 8.18 -2.75 -5.51
N ASP A 94 9.27 -3.38 -5.10
CA ASP A 94 9.33 -4.20 -3.89
C ASP A 94 9.23 -3.30 -2.65
N TYR A 95 8.88 -3.87 -1.52
CA TYR A 95 8.99 -3.25 -0.20
C TYR A 95 9.18 -4.33 0.86
N ARG A 96 9.85 -3.99 1.97
CA ARG A 96 10.06 -4.94 3.07
C ARG A 96 8.74 -5.37 3.68
N LEU A 97 8.58 -6.67 3.80
CA LEU A 97 7.43 -7.29 4.44
C LEU A 97 7.60 -7.29 5.98
N ILE A 98 6.50 -7.36 6.72
CA ILE A 98 6.51 -7.22 8.20
C ILE A 98 7.32 -8.29 8.93
N HIS A 99 7.55 -9.45 8.32
CA HIS A 99 8.45 -10.47 8.86
C HIS A 99 9.94 -10.17 8.58
N GLN A 100 10.23 -9.25 7.65
CA GLN A 100 11.57 -8.78 7.33
C GLN A 100 11.92 -7.54 8.16
N SER A 101 11.01 -6.58 8.22
CA SER A 101 11.13 -5.36 9.04
C SER A 101 9.76 -4.78 9.36
N ILE A 102 9.54 -4.42 10.64
CA ILE A 102 8.28 -3.81 11.08
C ILE A 102 8.13 -2.37 10.53
N PHE A 103 6.92 -1.82 10.64
CA PHE A 103 6.68 -0.40 10.32
C PHE A 103 7.67 0.51 11.09
N PRO A 104 8.25 1.55 10.44
CA PRO A 104 7.86 2.17 9.17
C PRO A 104 8.63 1.67 7.92
N ALA A 105 9.29 0.52 7.97
CA ALA A 105 10.17 0.05 6.92
C ALA A 105 9.52 0.09 5.52
N CYS A 106 8.31 -0.48 5.37
CA CYS A 106 7.62 -0.58 4.09
C CYS A 106 7.29 0.79 3.46
N ILE A 107 6.92 1.80 4.25
CA ILE A 107 6.65 3.14 3.72
C ILE A 107 7.94 3.87 3.36
N HIS A 108 9.01 3.70 4.13
CA HIS A 108 10.33 4.25 3.79
C HIS A 108 10.83 3.70 2.45
N ASP A 109 10.57 2.41 2.17
CA ASP A 109 10.94 1.76 0.91
C ASP A 109 10.21 2.37 -0.28
N VAL A 110 8.87 2.51 -0.19
CA VAL A 110 8.06 3.11 -1.26
C VAL A 110 8.43 4.58 -1.50
N LYS A 111 8.71 5.34 -0.44
CA LYS A 111 9.20 6.72 -0.56
C LYS A 111 10.58 6.78 -1.20
N GLY A 112 11.48 5.88 -0.82
CA GLY A 112 12.78 5.72 -1.47
C GLY A 112 12.66 5.43 -2.97
N CYS A 113 11.67 4.61 -3.36
CA CYS A 113 11.37 4.36 -4.77
C CYS A 113 10.98 5.67 -5.52
N VAL A 114 10.11 6.51 -4.94
CA VAL A 114 9.75 7.80 -5.55
C VAL A 114 10.97 8.68 -5.75
N ARG A 115 11.81 8.85 -4.72
CA ARG A 115 13.05 9.64 -4.82
C ARG A 115 14.00 9.09 -5.89
N PHE A 116 14.15 7.77 -5.95
CA PHE A 116 14.95 7.12 -6.99
C PHE A 116 14.43 7.42 -8.40
N LEU A 117 13.11 7.34 -8.62
CA LEU A 117 12.51 7.64 -9.91
C LEU A 117 12.72 9.10 -10.31
N LYS A 118 12.54 10.04 -9.38
CA LYS A 118 12.82 11.46 -9.60
C LYS A 118 14.30 11.71 -9.90
N ALA A 119 15.22 11.09 -9.21
CA ALA A 119 16.65 11.20 -9.46
C ALA A 119 17.08 10.62 -10.84
N ASN A 120 16.36 9.61 -11.33
CA ASN A 120 16.67 8.88 -12.55
C ASN A 120 15.66 9.13 -13.68
N TYR A 121 14.89 10.21 -13.62
CA TYR A 121 13.77 10.49 -14.53
C TYR A 121 14.16 10.46 -16.01
N LYS A 122 15.34 10.99 -16.37
CA LYS A 122 15.84 10.99 -17.77
C LYS A 122 16.12 9.58 -18.28
N LYS A 123 16.69 8.73 -17.42
CA LYS A 123 17.03 7.33 -17.75
C LYS A 123 15.79 6.52 -18.07
N TYR A 124 14.71 6.76 -17.35
CA TYR A 124 13.46 6.02 -17.48
C TYR A 124 12.38 6.80 -18.24
N ASN A 125 12.74 7.94 -18.85
CA ASN A 125 11.82 8.77 -19.64
C ASN A 125 10.51 9.10 -18.89
N ILE A 126 10.64 9.47 -17.61
CA ILE A 126 9.53 9.80 -16.70
C ILE A 126 9.50 11.31 -16.51
N ASP A 127 8.31 11.89 -16.47
CA ASP A 127 8.12 13.26 -16.00
C ASP A 127 8.05 13.24 -14.46
N PRO A 128 9.05 13.78 -13.74
CA PRO A 128 9.11 13.74 -12.30
C PRO A 128 7.99 14.53 -11.59
N ASP A 129 7.35 15.45 -12.33
CA ASP A 129 6.22 16.24 -11.84
C ASP A 129 4.86 15.57 -12.07
N ARG A 130 4.82 14.42 -12.74
CA ARG A 130 3.62 13.65 -13.06
C ARG A 130 3.72 12.21 -12.57
N ILE A 131 3.99 12.04 -11.26
CA ILE A 131 4.03 10.73 -10.62
C ILE A 131 2.78 10.56 -9.75
N GLY A 132 2.04 9.47 -9.95
CA GLY A 132 0.91 9.06 -9.13
C GLY A 132 1.11 7.67 -8.54
N ALA A 133 0.18 7.25 -7.68
CA ALA A 133 0.19 5.91 -7.11
C ALA A 133 -1.15 5.20 -7.31
N LEU A 134 -1.07 3.87 -7.40
CA LEU A 134 -2.20 2.96 -7.38
C LEU A 134 -1.83 1.77 -6.50
N GLY A 135 -2.72 1.39 -5.59
CA GLY A 135 -2.46 0.23 -4.73
C GLY A 135 -3.74 -0.41 -4.22
N ASN A 136 -3.63 -1.67 -3.83
CA ASN A 136 -4.76 -2.45 -3.33
C ASN A 136 -4.44 -3.09 -1.97
N SER A 137 -5.43 -3.13 -1.05
CA SER A 137 -5.26 -3.74 0.27
C SER A 137 -4.07 -3.11 1.03
N ALA A 138 -3.09 -3.89 1.48
CA ALA A 138 -1.84 -3.39 2.06
C ALA A 138 -1.08 -2.42 1.12
N GLY A 139 -1.09 -2.66 -0.20
CA GLY A 139 -0.54 -1.73 -1.18
C GLY A 139 -1.37 -0.45 -1.31
N GLY A 140 -2.70 -0.56 -1.16
CA GLY A 140 -3.60 0.60 -1.05
C GLY A 140 -3.29 1.44 0.19
N HIS A 141 -3.01 0.81 1.32
CA HIS A 141 -2.54 1.48 2.53
C HIS A 141 -1.22 2.24 2.26
N LEU A 142 -0.24 1.61 1.61
CA LEU A 142 1.02 2.29 1.29
C LEU A 142 0.83 3.43 0.28
N ALA A 143 -0.10 3.28 -0.68
CA ALA A 143 -0.47 4.38 -1.58
C ALA A 143 -1.15 5.54 -0.82
N ALA A 144 -2.00 5.23 0.19
CA ALA A 144 -2.58 6.23 1.09
C ALA A 144 -1.51 6.91 1.95
N MET A 145 -0.58 6.15 2.53
CA MET A 145 0.53 6.70 3.30
C MET A 145 1.44 7.60 2.44
N LEU A 146 1.66 7.23 1.18
CA LEU A 146 2.46 8.02 0.24
C LEU A 146 1.77 9.34 -0.15
N SER A 147 0.46 9.30 -0.44
CA SER A 147 -0.32 10.45 -0.89
C SER A 147 -0.75 11.37 0.24
N ILE A 148 -1.36 10.83 1.29
CA ILE A 148 -1.90 11.59 2.43
C ILE A 148 -0.78 11.96 3.41
N GLY A 149 0.16 11.05 3.65
CA GLY A 149 1.33 11.30 4.48
C GLY A 149 2.26 12.39 3.93
N GLY A 150 2.36 12.50 2.60
CA GLY A 150 3.22 13.52 1.97
C GLY A 150 4.65 13.50 2.53
N ASN A 151 5.23 14.67 2.79
CA ASN A 151 6.60 14.84 3.32
C ASN A 151 6.67 14.87 4.86
N GLN A 152 5.82 14.13 5.55
CA GLN A 152 5.90 14.09 7.02
C GLN A 152 7.20 13.39 7.47
N PRO A 153 8.04 14.05 8.31
CA PRO A 153 9.37 13.57 8.64
C PRO A 153 9.40 12.18 9.28
N GLU A 154 8.38 11.86 10.08
CA GLU A 154 8.29 10.57 10.79
C GLU A 154 8.07 9.35 9.91
N ILE A 155 7.67 9.56 8.64
CA ILE A 155 7.45 8.49 7.66
C ILE A 155 8.29 8.67 6.39
N GLU A 156 9.13 9.70 6.31
CA GLU A 156 9.95 9.97 5.11
C GLU A 156 11.09 8.97 4.95
N GLY A 157 11.87 8.75 5.99
CA GLY A 157 13.03 7.87 5.95
C GLY A 157 14.10 8.31 4.95
N ASP A 158 15.18 7.53 4.87
CA ASP A 158 16.36 7.80 4.05
C ASP A 158 16.70 6.66 3.07
N VAL A 159 15.82 5.67 2.94
CA VAL A 159 16.02 4.49 2.09
C VAL A 159 16.35 4.90 0.65
N GLY A 160 17.42 4.30 0.09
CA GLY A 160 17.87 4.55 -1.27
C GLY A 160 18.55 5.90 -1.49
N GLY A 161 18.74 6.72 -0.44
CA GLY A 161 19.33 8.05 -0.57
C GLY A 161 18.49 8.99 -1.44
N ASN A 162 19.15 9.74 -2.35
CA ASN A 162 18.54 10.74 -3.23
C ASN A 162 17.72 11.79 -2.44
N LEU A 163 18.20 12.18 -1.27
CA LEU A 163 17.49 13.05 -0.33
C LEU A 163 17.34 14.50 -0.81
N GLU A 164 18.00 14.86 -1.89
CA GLU A 164 17.80 16.12 -2.62
C GLU A 164 16.47 16.17 -3.39
N TYR A 165 15.81 15.00 -3.57
CA TYR A 165 14.49 14.87 -4.16
C TYR A 165 13.44 14.58 -3.07
N ASP A 166 12.26 15.18 -3.19
CA ASP A 166 11.13 14.84 -2.34
C ASP A 166 10.45 13.53 -2.79
N SER A 167 9.68 12.91 -1.90
CA SER A 167 8.91 11.70 -2.19
C SER A 167 7.42 11.97 -2.48
N THR A 168 7.04 13.21 -2.79
CA THR A 168 5.65 13.57 -3.08
C THR A 168 5.18 13.02 -4.44
N ILE A 169 3.89 12.79 -4.52
CA ILE A 169 3.18 12.38 -5.75
C ILE A 169 2.04 13.35 -6.03
N LYS A 170 1.38 13.23 -7.18
CA LYS A 170 0.31 14.16 -7.61
C LYS A 170 -1.10 13.68 -7.29
N ALA A 171 -1.34 12.38 -7.31
CA ALA A 171 -2.64 11.77 -7.02
C ALA A 171 -2.49 10.29 -6.68
N ALA A 172 -3.52 9.70 -6.04
CA ALA A 172 -3.55 8.26 -5.82
C ALA A 172 -4.95 7.66 -6.01
N SER A 173 -4.99 6.42 -6.54
CA SER A 173 -6.18 5.57 -6.52
C SER A 173 -5.96 4.41 -5.54
N ILE A 174 -6.81 4.30 -4.54
CA ILE A 174 -6.62 3.49 -3.33
C ILE A 174 -7.76 2.48 -3.23
N PHE A 175 -7.45 1.19 -3.41
CA PHE A 175 -8.43 0.12 -3.39
C PHE A 175 -8.45 -0.58 -2.04
N TYR A 176 -9.62 -0.62 -1.41
CA TYR A 176 -9.94 -1.38 -0.17
C TYR A 176 -8.80 -1.40 0.84
N ALA A 177 -8.30 -0.23 1.20
CA ALA A 177 -7.16 -0.07 2.09
C ALA A 177 -7.57 0.12 3.55
N PRO A 178 -6.85 -0.48 4.51
CA PRO A 178 -6.98 -0.07 5.90
C PRO A 178 -6.44 1.35 6.08
N SER A 179 -7.20 2.21 6.77
CA SER A 179 -6.90 3.64 6.95
C SER A 179 -6.61 4.03 8.39
N ASP A 180 -7.18 3.29 9.36
CA ASP A 180 -6.96 3.45 10.80
C ASP A 180 -6.67 2.09 11.42
N LEU A 181 -5.40 1.83 11.77
CA LEU A 181 -5.02 0.53 12.31
C LEU A 181 -5.39 0.35 13.78
N CYS A 182 -5.67 1.44 14.51
CA CYS A 182 -6.25 1.33 15.85
C CYS A 182 -7.70 0.85 15.77
N TYR A 183 -8.49 1.40 14.84
CA TYR A 183 -9.84 0.92 14.54
C TYR A 183 -9.80 -0.56 14.12
N ASP A 184 -8.93 -0.92 13.19
CA ASP A 184 -8.82 -2.28 12.65
C ASP A 184 -8.53 -3.32 13.77
N VAL A 185 -7.59 -3.01 14.68
CA VAL A 185 -7.28 -3.86 15.84
C VAL A 185 -8.50 -4.05 16.73
N VAL A 186 -9.24 -2.98 17.02
CA VAL A 186 -10.41 -3.03 17.90
C VAL A 186 -11.55 -3.81 17.24
N ALA A 187 -11.88 -3.52 15.98
CA ALA A 187 -12.96 -4.17 15.24
C ALA A 187 -12.73 -5.69 15.12
N LYS A 188 -11.51 -6.09 14.74
CA LYS A 188 -11.13 -7.50 14.63
C LYS A 188 -11.15 -8.22 15.97
N ALA A 189 -10.63 -7.60 17.04
CA ALA A 189 -10.65 -8.17 18.38
C ALA A 189 -12.08 -8.40 18.92
N ASP A 190 -12.99 -7.47 18.61
CA ASP A 190 -14.40 -7.54 19.02
C ASP A 190 -15.18 -8.61 18.23
N ALA A 191 -14.79 -8.88 16.99
CA ALA A 191 -15.38 -9.94 16.17
C ALA A 191 -14.91 -11.36 16.57
N MET A 192 -13.82 -11.47 17.35
CA MET A 192 -13.27 -12.76 17.77
C MET A 192 -13.97 -13.36 18.99
N ASP A 193 -14.50 -14.58 18.87
CA ASP A 193 -15.01 -15.36 19.98
C ASP A 193 -13.87 -16.09 20.74
N GLY A 194 -14.01 -16.18 22.09
CA GLY A 194 -13.14 -16.99 22.92
C GLY A 194 -11.76 -16.41 23.25
N GLN A 195 -10.83 -17.29 23.65
CA GLN A 195 -9.45 -16.91 23.98
C GLN A 195 -8.57 -16.86 22.73
N VAL A 196 -7.75 -15.83 22.64
CA VAL A 196 -6.78 -15.62 21.56
C VAL A 196 -5.38 -15.94 22.08
N LYS A 197 -4.60 -16.68 21.27
CA LYS A 197 -3.22 -17.03 21.62
C LYS A 197 -2.31 -15.79 21.54
N ASP A 198 -1.25 -15.81 22.32
CA ASP A 198 -0.20 -14.81 22.23
C ASP A 198 0.46 -14.84 20.86
N LEU A 199 0.79 -13.65 20.35
CA LEU A 199 1.45 -13.48 19.08
C LEU A 199 2.94 -13.82 19.22
N THR A 200 3.45 -14.60 18.27
CA THR A 200 4.87 -14.89 18.13
C THR A 200 5.39 -14.30 16.82
N GLY A 201 6.67 -13.98 16.75
CA GLY A 201 7.27 -13.38 15.55
C GLY A 201 7.25 -14.29 14.31
N THR A 202 6.89 -15.57 14.46
CA THR A 202 6.86 -16.57 13.39
C THR A 202 5.47 -16.79 12.77
N GLU A 203 4.42 -16.16 13.30
CA GLU A 203 3.03 -16.39 12.85
C GLU A 203 2.66 -15.70 11.52
N VAL A 204 3.55 -14.88 10.99
CA VAL A 204 3.33 -14.17 9.71
C VAL A 204 3.23 -15.11 8.52
N ASP A 205 3.82 -16.32 8.63
CA ASP A 205 3.84 -17.31 7.52
C ASP A 205 2.53 -18.10 7.36
N ASN A 206 1.57 -17.94 8.28
CA ASN A 206 0.34 -18.74 8.32
C ASN A 206 -0.96 -17.91 8.24
N LEU A 207 -1.08 -17.06 7.22
CA LEU A 207 -2.32 -16.33 6.94
C LEU A 207 -3.54 -17.24 6.70
N SER A 208 -3.31 -18.51 6.34
CA SER A 208 -4.36 -19.52 6.13
C SER A 208 -5.00 -20.06 7.41
N ASN A 209 -4.45 -19.76 8.59
CA ASN A 209 -4.85 -20.35 9.87
C ASN A 209 -5.48 -19.35 10.87
N GLY A 210 -6.14 -18.29 10.39
CA GLY A 210 -6.84 -17.33 11.26
C GLY A 210 -5.95 -16.20 11.82
N ASN A 211 -4.69 -16.07 11.37
CA ASN A 211 -3.78 -15.02 11.82
C ASN A 211 -3.91 -13.71 11.02
N ALA A 212 -4.72 -13.69 9.97
CA ALA A 212 -4.95 -12.47 9.17
C ALA A 212 -5.45 -11.30 10.02
N ASP A 213 -6.27 -11.61 11.04
CA ASP A 213 -6.83 -10.61 11.94
C ASP A 213 -5.79 -9.97 12.87
N SER A 214 -4.65 -10.62 13.06
CA SER A 214 -3.56 -10.12 13.90
C SER A 214 -2.48 -9.33 13.13
N ILE A 215 -2.59 -9.22 11.81
CA ILE A 215 -1.60 -8.55 10.97
C ILE A 215 -1.27 -7.12 11.43
N PRO A 216 -2.25 -6.26 11.82
CA PRO A 216 -1.92 -4.91 12.28
C PRO A 216 -1.04 -4.90 13.54
N ALA A 217 -1.28 -5.83 14.47
CA ALA A 217 -0.45 -5.98 15.67
C ALA A 217 0.97 -6.46 15.32
N LEU A 218 1.09 -7.40 14.38
CA LEU A 218 2.37 -7.91 13.88
C LEU A 218 3.15 -6.82 13.12
N ALA A 219 2.46 -5.97 12.36
CA ALA A 219 3.08 -4.88 11.59
C ALA A 219 3.84 -3.88 12.47
N VAL A 220 3.45 -3.75 13.73
CA VAL A 220 4.12 -2.89 14.72
C VAL A 220 4.97 -3.67 15.72
N GLY A 221 5.17 -4.99 15.51
CA GLY A 221 6.00 -5.84 16.35
C GLY A 221 5.40 -6.13 17.74
N TYR A 222 4.09 -6.10 17.88
CA TYR A 222 3.40 -6.43 19.15
C TYR A 222 3.36 -7.94 19.37
N VAL A 223 4.47 -8.52 19.79
CA VAL A 223 4.66 -9.96 20.00
C VAL A 223 5.23 -10.28 21.40
N GLY A 224 4.98 -11.47 21.89
CA GLY A 224 5.52 -11.97 23.16
C GLY A 224 4.44 -12.40 24.17
N PRO A 225 4.85 -12.83 25.37
CA PRO A 225 3.93 -13.29 26.39
C PRO A 225 2.88 -12.25 26.78
N GLY A 226 1.61 -12.65 26.80
CA GLY A 226 0.47 -11.77 27.10
C GLY A 226 0.08 -10.81 25.98
N ARG A 227 0.79 -10.82 24.84
CA ARG A 227 0.54 -9.92 23.70
C ARG A 227 -0.23 -10.63 22.59
N ASN A 228 -1.47 -10.22 22.41
CA ASN A 228 -2.37 -10.68 21.36
C ASN A 228 -3.29 -9.53 20.94
N ILE A 229 -4.09 -9.73 19.90
CA ILE A 229 -4.94 -8.65 19.36
C ILE A 229 -5.93 -8.11 20.39
N LYS A 230 -6.47 -8.96 21.28
CA LYS A 230 -7.42 -8.53 22.34
C LYS A 230 -6.73 -7.66 23.39
N SER A 231 -5.52 -8.03 23.83
CA SER A 231 -4.77 -7.21 24.80
C SER A 231 -4.38 -5.85 24.21
N LEU A 232 -4.07 -5.79 22.91
CA LEU A 232 -3.80 -4.53 22.23
C LEU A 232 -5.08 -3.68 22.07
N ALA A 233 -6.21 -4.30 21.70
CA ALA A 233 -7.51 -3.63 21.61
C ALA A 233 -7.95 -3.07 22.97
N ASP A 234 -7.76 -3.82 24.04
CA ASP A 234 -8.06 -3.37 25.41
C ASP A 234 -7.21 -2.15 25.80
N LEU A 235 -5.93 -2.15 25.44
CA LEU A 235 -5.03 -1.02 25.67
C LEU A 235 -5.51 0.22 24.92
N ILE A 236 -5.92 0.09 23.66
CA ILE A 236 -6.48 1.17 22.86
C ILE A 236 -7.77 1.71 23.49
N LYS A 237 -8.71 0.84 23.85
CA LYS A 237 -10.02 1.20 24.43
C LYS A 237 -9.89 1.93 25.76
N ARG A 238 -8.97 1.48 26.62
CA ARG A 238 -8.72 2.09 27.94
C ARG A 238 -7.94 3.38 27.85
N LYS A 239 -7.29 3.67 26.73
CA LYS A 239 -6.39 4.83 26.54
C LYS A 239 -5.31 4.92 27.64
N ASP A 240 -4.78 3.75 28.03
CA ASP A 240 -3.77 3.66 29.08
C ASP A 240 -2.39 4.06 28.58
N THR A 241 -2.17 5.36 28.50
CA THR A 241 -0.90 5.96 28.08
C THR A 241 0.26 5.69 29.03
N THR A 242 -0.01 5.15 30.23
CA THR A 242 1.02 4.81 31.21
C THR A 242 1.60 3.42 31.02
N SER A 243 0.92 2.57 30.27
CA SER A 243 1.41 1.24 29.91
C SER A 243 2.71 1.29 29.11
N PRO A 244 3.71 0.45 29.43
CA PRO A 244 4.92 0.34 28.62
C PRO A 244 4.64 -0.14 27.19
N ASP A 245 3.48 -0.75 26.94
CA ASP A 245 3.02 -1.20 25.63
C ASP A 245 2.31 -0.09 24.81
N TRP A 246 2.04 1.08 25.41
CA TRP A 246 1.44 2.21 24.69
C TRP A 246 2.23 2.64 23.45
N LYS A 247 3.53 2.41 23.44
CA LYS A 247 4.40 2.67 22.27
C LYS A 247 3.92 1.95 21.00
N TYR A 248 3.28 0.79 21.11
CA TYR A 248 2.73 0.06 19.96
C TYR A 248 1.45 0.73 19.43
N VAL A 249 0.64 1.31 20.33
CA VAL A 249 -0.52 2.12 19.93
C VAL A 249 -0.07 3.38 19.20
N GLU A 250 0.97 4.07 19.68
CA GLU A 250 1.54 5.22 18.98
C GLU A 250 2.10 4.82 17.60
N LEU A 251 2.68 3.62 17.48
CA LEU A 251 3.17 3.12 16.21
C LEU A 251 2.02 2.77 15.26
N LEU A 252 0.91 2.17 15.75
CA LEU A 252 -0.31 1.97 14.96
C LEU A 252 -0.87 3.28 14.42
N LYS A 253 -0.93 4.33 15.25
CA LYS A 253 -1.36 5.67 14.80
C LYS A 253 -0.46 6.20 13.70
N LYS A 254 0.87 6.13 13.88
CA LYS A 254 1.84 6.54 12.85
C LYS A 254 1.72 5.72 11.57
N CYS A 255 1.29 4.46 11.67
CA CYS A 255 1.02 3.56 10.56
C CYS A 255 -0.36 3.80 9.89
N SER A 256 -1.18 4.73 10.39
CA SER A 256 -2.54 4.97 9.94
C SER A 256 -2.62 6.20 9.04
N PRO A 257 -2.98 6.08 7.75
CA PRO A 257 -3.11 7.22 6.84
C PRO A 257 -3.99 8.34 7.37
N ILE A 258 -5.06 8.01 8.11
CA ILE A 258 -6.00 8.97 8.68
C ILE A 258 -5.33 9.98 9.64
N THR A 259 -4.19 9.59 10.26
CA THR A 259 -3.41 10.45 11.15
C THR A 259 -2.81 11.67 10.44
N TYR A 260 -2.60 11.57 9.12
CA TYR A 260 -1.91 12.59 8.32
C TYR A 260 -2.86 13.42 7.47
N VAL A 261 -4.15 13.29 7.67
CA VAL A 261 -5.17 14.03 6.91
C VAL A 261 -5.04 15.54 7.18
N ARG A 262 -4.95 16.31 6.10
CA ARG A 262 -4.85 17.78 6.09
C ARG A 262 -5.41 18.35 4.78
N GLU A 263 -5.70 19.64 4.74
CA GLU A 263 -6.31 20.32 3.59
C GLU A 263 -5.48 20.18 2.30
N ASP A 264 -4.15 20.23 2.41
CA ASP A 264 -3.22 20.17 1.29
C ASP A 264 -2.80 18.73 0.87
N CYS A 265 -3.54 17.72 1.32
CA CYS A 265 -3.37 16.36 0.78
C CYS A 265 -3.60 16.33 -0.73
N VAL A 266 -2.76 15.57 -1.45
CA VAL A 266 -2.98 15.40 -2.89
C VAL A 266 -4.31 14.69 -3.17
N PRO A 267 -4.93 14.91 -4.34
CA PRO A 267 -6.18 14.25 -4.71
C PRO A 267 -6.14 12.74 -4.58
N VAL A 268 -7.16 12.14 -3.98
CA VAL A 268 -7.27 10.68 -3.82
C VAL A 268 -8.63 10.15 -4.25
N CYS A 269 -8.61 8.98 -4.89
CA CYS A 269 -9.80 8.19 -5.19
C CYS A 269 -9.80 6.93 -4.31
N LEU A 270 -10.83 6.80 -3.48
CA LEU A 270 -11.02 5.69 -2.55
C LEU A 270 -12.06 4.71 -3.13
N LEU A 271 -11.71 3.42 -3.24
CA LEU A 271 -12.55 2.41 -3.87
C LEU A 271 -12.68 1.20 -2.96
N HIS A 272 -13.93 0.78 -2.65
CA HIS A 272 -14.16 -0.35 -1.74
C HIS A 272 -15.37 -1.20 -2.15
N GLY A 273 -15.33 -2.48 -1.79
CA GLY A 273 -16.47 -3.38 -1.89
C GLY A 273 -17.25 -3.42 -0.58
N GLY A 274 -18.57 -3.18 -0.65
CA GLY A 274 -19.43 -3.12 0.55
C GLY A 274 -19.60 -4.46 1.30
N HIS A 275 -19.15 -5.57 0.73
CA HIS A 275 -19.12 -6.90 1.36
C HIS A 275 -17.68 -7.44 1.51
N ASP A 276 -16.72 -6.56 1.78
CA ASP A 276 -15.34 -6.94 1.98
C ASP A 276 -15.18 -7.67 3.33
N PRO A 277 -14.78 -8.96 3.34
CA PRO A 277 -14.64 -9.74 4.56
C PRO A 277 -13.28 -9.60 5.24
N LEU A 278 -12.31 -8.91 4.61
CA LEU A 278 -10.92 -8.81 5.10
C LEU A 278 -10.57 -7.42 5.63
N VAL A 279 -11.02 -6.39 4.93
CA VAL A 279 -10.86 -4.99 5.33
C VAL A 279 -12.23 -4.36 5.38
N ASP A 280 -12.66 -3.96 6.55
CA ASP A 280 -13.98 -3.35 6.76
C ASP A 280 -14.14 -2.11 5.87
N PRO A 281 -15.21 -1.98 5.08
CA PRO A 281 -15.51 -0.77 4.30
C PRO A 281 -15.53 0.52 5.11
N GLU A 282 -15.81 0.45 6.42
CA GLU A 282 -15.71 1.57 7.36
C GLU A 282 -14.36 2.30 7.29
N HIS A 283 -13.26 1.59 7.00
CA HIS A 283 -11.96 2.21 6.77
C HIS A 283 -11.99 3.28 5.68
N THR A 284 -12.65 2.97 4.57
CA THR A 284 -12.78 3.91 3.45
C THR A 284 -13.70 5.08 3.80
N GLU A 285 -14.79 4.82 4.52
CA GLU A 285 -15.73 5.84 4.97
C GLU A 285 -15.08 6.80 5.97
N LEU A 286 -14.37 6.28 6.97
CA LEU A 286 -13.62 7.09 7.94
C LEU A 286 -12.62 8.02 7.26
N LEU A 287 -11.82 7.49 6.33
CA LEU A 287 -10.83 8.27 5.61
C LEU A 287 -11.47 9.31 4.69
N TYR A 288 -12.55 8.93 3.99
CA TYR A 288 -13.33 9.84 3.14
C TYR A 288 -13.86 11.04 3.94
N HIS A 289 -14.52 10.76 5.07
CA HIS A 289 -15.09 11.83 5.90
C HIS A 289 -14.01 12.71 6.53
N ALA A 290 -12.89 12.15 6.93
CA ALA A 290 -11.76 12.92 7.45
C ALA A 290 -11.19 13.87 6.38
N LEU A 291 -10.94 13.41 5.16
CA LEU A 291 -10.46 14.21 4.05
C LEU A 291 -11.48 15.27 3.61
N LEU A 292 -12.75 14.89 3.49
CA LEU A 292 -13.82 15.83 3.18
C LEU A 292 -13.95 16.93 4.24
N GLY A 293 -13.80 16.55 5.52
CA GLY A 293 -13.90 17.47 6.64
C GLY A 293 -12.84 18.56 6.67
N VAL A 294 -11.68 18.35 6.07
CA VAL A 294 -10.60 19.33 5.90
C VAL A 294 -10.60 20.03 4.54
N GLY A 295 -11.53 19.68 3.65
CA GLY A 295 -11.64 20.28 2.31
C GLY A 295 -10.66 19.71 1.27
N ALA A 296 -10.06 18.55 1.52
CA ALA A 296 -9.17 17.89 0.55
C ALA A 296 -9.97 17.33 -0.66
N ASP A 297 -9.32 17.22 -1.83
CA ASP A 297 -9.92 16.64 -3.05
C ASP A 297 -9.99 15.11 -2.92
N VAL A 298 -11.17 14.60 -2.56
CA VAL A 298 -11.42 13.18 -2.36
C VAL A 298 -12.65 12.72 -3.12
N THR A 299 -12.53 11.58 -3.80
CA THR A 299 -13.65 10.85 -4.40
C THR A 299 -13.75 9.47 -3.76
N MET A 300 -14.96 9.01 -3.46
CA MET A 300 -15.21 7.65 -2.94
C MET A 300 -16.18 6.89 -3.82
N ILE A 301 -15.87 5.62 -4.09
CA ILE A 301 -16.76 4.66 -4.73
C ILE A 301 -16.87 3.42 -3.85
N CYS A 302 -18.06 3.16 -3.32
CA CYS A 302 -18.35 1.92 -2.60
C CYS A 302 -19.30 1.06 -3.45
N CYS A 303 -18.86 -0.16 -3.77
CA CYS A 303 -19.64 -1.12 -4.54
C CYS A 303 -20.37 -2.08 -3.61
N SER A 304 -21.68 -1.91 -3.44
CA SER A 304 -22.49 -2.70 -2.49
C SER A 304 -22.43 -4.22 -2.72
N TYR A 305 -22.02 -4.67 -3.91
CA TYR A 305 -21.91 -6.09 -4.27
C TYR A 305 -20.46 -6.60 -4.29
N GLY A 306 -19.48 -5.71 -4.08
CA GLY A 306 -18.06 -6.05 -4.15
C GLY A 306 -17.53 -6.61 -2.81
N GLY A 307 -16.55 -7.51 -2.90
CA GLY A 307 -15.75 -7.99 -1.77
C GLY A 307 -14.30 -7.50 -1.83
N HIS A 308 -13.39 -8.20 -1.15
CA HIS A 308 -11.96 -7.92 -1.19
C HIS A 308 -11.34 -8.46 -2.48
N GLY A 309 -10.90 -7.58 -3.38
CA GLY A 309 -10.21 -8.00 -4.60
C GLY A 309 -10.88 -7.54 -5.90
N PRO A 310 -10.67 -8.26 -7.01
CA PRO A 310 -11.08 -7.83 -8.36
C PRO A 310 -12.60 -7.85 -8.61
N SER A 311 -13.39 -8.16 -7.61
CA SER A 311 -14.87 -8.21 -7.68
C SER A 311 -15.54 -6.85 -7.77
N LEU A 312 -14.81 -5.74 -7.66
CA LEU A 312 -15.36 -4.39 -7.83
C LEU A 312 -15.81 -4.13 -9.28
N GLY A 313 -15.18 -4.80 -10.23
CA GLY A 313 -15.55 -4.78 -11.64
C GLY A 313 -14.82 -3.73 -12.48
N GLU A 314 -14.79 -3.99 -13.79
CA GLU A 314 -14.02 -3.21 -14.77
C GLU A 314 -14.35 -1.71 -14.78
N ARG A 315 -15.61 -1.33 -14.55
CA ARG A 315 -15.99 0.08 -14.53
C ARG A 315 -15.35 0.86 -13.38
N VAL A 316 -15.15 0.20 -12.26
CA VAL A 316 -14.48 0.80 -11.09
C VAL A 316 -12.99 0.97 -11.36
N ASP A 317 -12.36 -0.05 -11.96
CA ASP A 317 -10.97 0.03 -12.39
C ASP A 317 -10.76 1.17 -13.39
N GLN A 318 -11.62 1.27 -14.41
CA GLN A 318 -11.57 2.35 -15.40
C GLN A 318 -11.75 3.73 -14.77
N PHE A 319 -12.62 3.87 -13.77
CA PHE A 319 -12.76 5.13 -13.04
C PHE A 319 -11.49 5.49 -12.29
N ALA A 320 -10.88 4.53 -11.60
CA ALA A 320 -9.63 4.74 -10.88
C ALA A 320 -8.49 5.20 -11.81
N TYR A 321 -8.40 4.59 -13.00
CA TYR A 321 -7.41 4.99 -14.01
C TYR A 321 -7.71 6.37 -14.59
N GLN A 322 -8.98 6.66 -14.91
CA GLN A 322 -9.37 7.98 -15.41
C GLN A 322 -9.10 9.07 -14.38
N PHE A 323 -9.36 8.80 -13.10
CA PHE A 323 -9.04 9.72 -12.01
C PHE A 323 -7.54 10.10 -12.00
N LEU A 324 -6.63 9.13 -12.18
CA LEU A 324 -5.20 9.39 -12.28
C LEU A 324 -4.85 10.14 -13.58
N LYS A 325 -5.43 9.75 -14.71
CA LYS A 325 -5.21 10.41 -16.02
C LYS A 325 -5.57 11.88 -16.02
N ASP A 326 -6.62 12.25 -15.31
CA ASP A 326 -7.08 13.65 -15.23
C ASP A 326 -6.16 14.53 -14.36
N ARG A 327 -5.21 13.91 -13.62
CA ARG A 327 -4.34 14.60 -12.64
C ARG A 327 -2.85 14.43 -12.91
N LEU A 328 -2.47 13.54 -13.80
CA LEU A 328 -1.10 13.28 -14.24
C LEU A 328 -0.91 13.74 -15.70
#